data_db786cfa2f462e074ff0f425a54a6f17
#
_entry.id   db786cfa2f462e074ff0f425a54a6f17
#
_cell.length_a   1.000
_cell.length_b   1.000
_cell.length_c   1.000
_cell.angle_alpha   90.00
_cell.angle_beta   90.00
_cell.angle_gamma   90.00
#
_symmetry.space_group_name_H-M   'P 1'
#
loop_
_entity.id
_entity.type
_entity.pdbx_description
1 polymer ?
#
loop_
_entity_poly.entity_id
_entity_poly.type
_entity_poly.pdbx_seq_one_letter_code
_entity_poly.pdbx_strand_id
1 'polypeptide(L)'
;MVLRIRAAVRACVIVVTSALLSGCVFFPLPNLDDRAPSYAFPTSAETDLGRLSVSLAIHGDDKTGILPLRDGSDAIDARLYLVSKAQHSIDVQYYIWHDDTSGHILLKALYDASRRGVRVRLLLDDNGIFGLDPVLAA
;
A
#
# COMPACT_ATOMS: atom_id res chain seq x y z
N MET A 1 4.58 -41.69 42.76
CA MET A 1 3.39 -40.97 42.21
C MET A 1 3.74 -39.55 41.78
N VAL A 2 4.38 -38.75 42.61
CA VAL A 2 4.73 -37.33 42.34
C VAL A 2 5.65 -37.14 41.13
N LEU A 3 6.62 -38.02 40.90
CA LEU A 3 7.58 -37.91 39.79
C LEU A 3 6.91 -38.11 38.40
N ARG A 4 5.95 -39.00 38.31
CA ARG A 4 5.16 -39.25 37.10
C ARG A 4 4.23 -38.08 36.75
N ILE A 5 3.67 -37.43 37.75
CA ILE A 5 2.81 -36.26 37.56
C ILE A 5 3.65 -35.06 37.03
N ARG A 6 4.84 -34.83 37.59
CA ARG A 6 5.74 -33.78 37.13
C ARG A 6 6.23 -33.98 35.67
N ALA A 7 6.48 -35.22 35.28
CA ALA A 7 6.86 -35.56 33.91
C ALA A 7 5.70 -35.33 32.94
N ALA A 8 4.48 -35.70 33.29
CA ALA A 8 3.29 -35.48 32.48
C ALA A 8 2.99 -33.97 32.29
N VAL A 9 3.10 -33.17 33.36
CA VAL A 9 2.92 -31.70 33.29
C VAL A 9 3.95 -31.06 32.39
N ARG A 10 5.24 -31.44 32.47
CA ARG A 10 6.29 -30.90 31.58
C ARG A 10 6.05 -31.27 30.12
N ALA A 11 5.64 -32.50 29.85
CA ALA A 11 5.30 -32.92 28.47
C ALA A 11 4.10 -32.14 27.93
N CYS A 12 3.08 -31.92 28.75
CA CYS A 12 1.92 -31.11 28.35
C CYS A 12 2.30 -29.65 28.05
N VAL A 13 3.13 -29.03 28.89
CA VAL A 13 3.60 -27.67 28.68
C VAL A 13 4.42 -27.55 27.37
N ILE A 14 5.31 -28.52 27.11
CA ILE A 14 6.10 -28.52 25.85
C ILE A 14 5.19 -28.63 24.63
N VAL A 15 4.20 -29.52 24.66
CA VAL A 15 3.25 -29.70 23.54
C VAL A 15 2.42 -28.43 23.31
N VAL A 16 1.90 -27.81 24.37
CA VAL A 16 1.12 -26.58 24.28
C VAL A 16 1.98 -25.44 23.75
N THR A 17 3.22 -25.30 24.24
CA THR A 17 4.14 -24.24 23.77
C THR A 17 4.51 -24.46 22.31
N SER A 18 4.76 -25.70 21.88
CA SER A 18 5.05 -26.01 20.47
C SER A 18 3.85 -25.73 19.56
N ALA A 19 2.63 -26.02 20.01
CA ALA A 19 1.40 -25.73 19.27
C ALA A 19 1.14 -24.22 19.14
N LEU A 20 1.49 -23.43 20.16
CA LEU A 20 1.37 -21.95 20.10
C LEU A 20 2.42 -21.30 19.19
N LEU A 21 3.61 -21.91 19.04
CA LEU A 21 4.67 -21.43 18.17
C LEU A 21 4.45 -21.76 16.68
N SER A 22 3.58 -22.73 16.37
CA SER A 22 3.26 -23.11 14.99
C SER A 22 2.16 -22.25 14.33
N GLY A 23 1.72 -21.17 14.96
CA GLY A 23 0.62 -20.33 14.49
C GLY A 23 0.81 -19.68 13.09
N CYS A 24 2.05 -19.56 12.62
CA CYS A 24 2.32 -18.99 11.29
C CYS A 24 2.08 -19.94 10.11
N VAL A 25 1.83 -21.24 10.35
CA VAL A 25 1.69 -22.26 9.30
C VAL A 25 0.25 -22.40 8.79
N PHE A 26 -0.72 -21.85 9.49
CA PHE A 26 -2.15 -22.04 9.21
C PHE A 26 -2.81 -20.96 8.34
N PHE A 27 -2.10 -19.90 7.98
CA PHE A 27 -2.65 -18.93 7.02
C PHE A 27 -2.32 -19.40 5.60
N PRO A 28 -3.33 -19.82 4.81
CA PRO A 28 -3.08 -20.12 3.41
C PRO A 28 -2.62 -18.84 2.72
N LEU A 29 -1.42 -18.89 2.15
CA LEU A 29 -0.94 -17.79 1.30
C LEU A 29 -1.92 -17.64 0.12
N PRO A 30 -2.25 -16.40 -0.26
CA PRO A 30 -3.10 -16.18 -1.43
C PRO A 30 -2.43 -16.80 -2.67
N ASN A 31 -3.21 -17.48 -3.50
CA ASN A 31 -2.70 -17.98 -4.77
C ASN A 31 -2.37 -16.79 -5.68
N LEU A 32 -1.09 -16.63 -6.01
CA LEU A 32 -0.58 -15.56 -6.87
C LEU A 32 -0.37 -16.02 -8.32
N ASP A 33 -0.59 -17.29 -8.64
CA ASP A 33 -0.26 -17.88 -9.94
C ASP A 33 -1.12 -17.29 -11.07
N ASP A 34 -2.33 -16.81 -10.77
CA ASP A 34 -3.26 -16.23 -11.75
C ASP A 34 -3.07 -14.70 -11.93
N ARG A 35 -2.11 -14.09 -11.28
CA ARG A 35 -1.86 -12.65 -11.42
C ARG A 35 -1.15 -12.34 -12.72
N ALA A 36 -1.84 -11.65 -13.63
CA ALA A 36 -1.20 -11.07 -14.80
C ALA A 36 -0.14 -10.03 -14.38
N PRO A 37 1.09 -10.09 -14.90
CA PRO A 37 2.11 -9.11 -14.59
C PRO A 37 1.66 -7.71 -15.07
N SER A 38 1.86 -6.72 -14.22
CA SER A 38 1.53 -5.31 -14.51
C SER A 38 2.75 -4.43 -14.27
N TYR A 39 3.13 -3.66 -15.29
CA TYR A 39 4.31 -2.80 -15.27
C TYR A 39 3.92 -1.33 -15.23
N ALA A 40 4.80 -0.48 -14.69
CA ALA A 40 4.66 0.96 -14.78
C ALA A 40 4.70 1.40 -16.26
N PHE A 41 3.93 2.42 -16.62
CA PHE A 41 4.10 3.04 -17.92
C PHE A 41 5.43 3.80 -17.97
N PRO A 42 6.09 3.88 -19.13
CA PRO A 42 7.27 4.72 -19.28
C PRO A 42 6.91 6.19 -19.03
N THR A 43 7.86 6.96 -18.53
CA THR A 43 7.70 8.42 -18.40
C THR A 43 7.42 9.04 -19.76
N SER A 44 6.46 9.97 -19.82
CA SER A 44 6.06 10.64 -21.05
C SER A 44 6.00 12.15 -20.85
N ALA A 45 6.70 12.89 -21.69
CA ALA A 45 6.58 14.35 -21.77
C ALA A 45 5.25 14.82 -22.40
N GLU A 46 4.42 13.91 -22.89
CA GLU A 46 3.11 14.23 -23.48
C GLU A 46 2.05 14.56 -22.43
N THR A 47 2.25 14.12 -21.18
CA THR A 47 1.33 14.43 -20.08
C THR A 47 1.65 15.78 -19.44
N ASP A 48 0.66 16.39 -18.77
CA ASP A 48 0.84 17.66 -18.05
C ASP A 48 1.91 17.54 -16.96
N LEU A 49 1.86 16.45 -16.17
CA LEU A 49 2.85 16.19 -15.14
C LEU A 49 4.24 15.90 -15.74
N GLY A 50 4.30 15.22 -16.88
CA GLY A 50 5.55 14.97 -17.58
C GLY A 50 6.18 16.27 -18.09
N ARG A 51 5.41 17.17 -18.70
CA ARG A 51 5.86 18.50 -19.11
C ARG A 51 6.33 19.34 -17.92
N LEU A 52 5.57 19.31 -16.82
CA LEU A 52 5.97 19.97 -15.58
C LEU A 52 7.30 19.43 -15.05
N SER A 53 7.47 18.12 -15.01
CA SER A 53 8.72 17.48 -14.59
C SER A 53 9.92 17.95 -15.43
N VAL A 54 9.78 17.97 -16.75
CA VAL A 54 10.81 18.46 -17.66
C VAL A 54 11.11 19.94 -17.41
N SER A 55 10.09 20.78 -17.19
CA SER A 55 10.28 22.19 -16.92
C SER A 55 10.96 22.49 -15.58
N LEU A 56 10.78 21.59 -14.59
CA LEU A 56 11.40 21.70 -13.28
C LEU A 56 12.81 21.09 -13.23
N ALA A 57 13.23 20.35 -14.25
CA ALA A 57 14.57 19.76 -14.34
C ALA A 57 15.65 20.82 -14.65
N ILE A 58 15.68 21.91 -13.88
CA ILE A 58 16.52 23.08 -14.08
C ILE A 58 18.02 22.77 -13.86
N HIS A 59 18.34 21.62 -13.27
CA HIS A 59 19.69 21.32 -12.79
C HIS A 59 20.41 20.16 -13.50
N GLY A 60 19.87 19.68 -14.62
CA GLY A 60 20.44 18.57 -15.39
C GLY A 60 19.91 17.19 -14.95
N ASP A 61 20.13 16.19 -15.80
CA ASP A 61 19.53 14.83 -15.68
C ASP A 61 20.07 14.01 -14.51
N ASP A 62 21.13 14.48 -13.85
CA ASP A 62 21.81 13.79 -12.75
C ASP A 62 21.34 14.24 -11.34
N LYS A 63 20.37 15.14 -11.26
CA LYS A 63 19.87 15.67 -9.98
C LYS A 63 18.41 15.40 -9.75
N THR A 64 18.07 15.15 -8.48
CA THR A 64 16.69 14.95 -8.03
C THR A 64 16.17 16.23 -7.35
N GLY A 65 15.03 16.74 -7.83
CA GLY A 65 14.31 17.81 -7.16
C GLY A 65 13.55 17.28 -5.94
N ILE A 66 13.68 17.96 -4.80
CA ILE A 66 12.98 17.61 -3.56
C ILE A 66 12.19 18.83 -3.09
N LEU A 67 10.88 18.65 -2.90
CA LEU A 67 9.99 19.61 -2.26
C LEU A 67 9.54 19.07 -0.92
N PRO A 68 10.02 19.60 0.22
CA PRO A 68 9.55 19.16 1.52
C PRO A 68 8.15 19.71 1.80
N LEU A 69 7.20 18.81 2.10
CA LEU A 69 5.86 19.14 2.57
C LEU A 69 5.86 19.03 4.09
N ARG A 70 5.76 20.16 4.79
CA ARG A 70 5.96 20.21 6.26
C ARG A 70 4.68 19.94 7.02
N ASP A 71 3.54 20.31 6.47
CA ASP A 71 2.23 20.17 7.10
C ASP A 71 1.42 19.05 6.45
N GLY A 72 0.59 18.37 7.27
CA GLY A 72 -0.26 17.29 6.79
C GLY A 72 -1.29 17.74 5.74
N SER A 73 -1.81 18.97 5.87
CA SER A 73 -2.69 19.59 4.89
C SER A 73 -1.99 19.78 3.53
N ASP A 74 -0.79 20.34 3.52
CA ASP A 74 -0.01 20.51 2.30
C ASP A 74 0.30 19.16 1.64
N ALA A 75 0.55 18.15 2.48
CA ALA A 75 0.85 16.81 2.00
C ALA A 75 -0.35 16.12 1.34
N ILE A 76 -1.57 16.27 1.87
CA ILE A 76 -2.77 15.72 1.25
C ILE A 76 -3.15 16.52 0.01
N ASP A 77 -3.08 17.85 0.06
CA ASP A 77 -3.39 18.71 -1.08
C ASP A 77 -2.48 18.44 -2.29
N ALA A 78 -1.18 18.26 -2.04
CA ALA A 78 -0.23 17.88 -3.09
C ALA A 78 -0.59 16.53 -3.74
N ARG A 79 -0.99 15.52 -2.95
CA ARG A 79 -1.43 14.23 -3.46
C ARG A 79 -2.70 14.34 -4.30
N LEU A 80 -3.71 15.06 -3.80
CA LEU A 80 -4.96 15.28 -4.51
C LEU A 80 -4.74 16.04 -5.81
N TYR A 81 -3.86 17.04 -5.80
CA TYR A 81 -3.46 17.75 -7.01
C TYR A 81 -2.83 16.82 -8.05
N LEU A 82 -1.84 15.99 -7.65
CA LEU A 82 -1.21 15.03 -8.55
C LEU A 82 -2.22 14.02 -9.12
N VAL A 83 -3.11 13.48 -8.28
CA VAL A 83 -4.19 12.58 -8.71
C VAL A 83 -5.12 13.26 -9.71
N SER A 84 -5.47 14.55 -9.47
CA SER A 84 -6.34 15.31 -10.38
C SER A 84 -5.72 15.57 -11.74
N LYS A 85 -4.39 15.68 -11.81
CA LYS A 85 -3.63 15.95 -13.03
C LYS A 85 -3.13 14.71 -13.76
N ALA A 86 -3.25 13.55 -13.15
CA ALA A 86 -2.85 12.29 -13.78
C ALA A 86 -3.72 11.99 -15.00
N GLN A 87 -3.09 11.61 -16.12
CA GLN A 87 -3.73 11.36 -17.41
C GLN A 87 -3.63 9.90 -17.86
N HIS A 88 -2.58 9.16 -17.51
CA HIS A 88 -2.34 7.79 -17.97
C HIS A 88 -2.39 6.77 -16.84
N SER A 89 -1.63 6.98 -15.76
CA SER A 89 -1.58 6.05 -14.64
C SER A 89 -1.26 6.73 -13.33
N ILE A 90 -1.70 6.07 -12.25
CA ILE A 90 -1.35 6.39 -10.87
C ILE A 90 -0.95 5.09 -10.19
N ASP A 91 0.27 5.06 -9.65
CA ASP A 91 0.77 3.97 -8.83
C ASP A 91 0.86 4.48 -7.39
N VAL A 92 0.06 3.91 -6.51
CA VAL A 92 -0.07 4.32 -5.11
C VAL A 92 0.46 3.22 -4.24
N GLN A 93 1.33 3.56 -3.30
CA GLN A 93 1.85 2.63 -2.30
C GLN A 93 1.76 3.24 -0.91
N TYR A 94 1.09 2.51 0.01
CA TYR A 94 0.99 2.89 1.42
C TYR A 94 1.29 1.70 2.32
N TYR A 95 2.05 1.96 3.36
CA TYR A 95 2.26 1.02 4.45
C TYR A 95 1.08 1.04 5.44
N ILE A 96 0.57 2.23 5.74
CA ILE A 96 -0.57 2.42 6.62
C ILE A 96 -1.64 3.22 5.90
N TRP A 97 -2.88 2.70 5.91
CA TRP A 97 -4.06 3.39 5.42
C TRP A 97 -5.15 3.32 6.47
N HIS A 98 -5.60 4.47 6.94
CA HIS A 98 -6.65 4.55 7.95
C HIS A 98 -8.03 4.77 7.33
N ASP A 99 -9.04 4.20 7.99
CA ASP A 99 -10.46 4.47 7.73
C ASP A 99 -10.84 5.82 8.37
N ASP A 100 -10.30 6.90 7.83
CA ASP A 100 -10.50 8.27 8.29
C ASP A 100 -10.84 9.21 7.13
N THR A 101 -11.09 10.47 7.45
CA THR A 101 -11.44 11.49 6.45
C THR A 101 -10.39 11.64 5.37
N SER A 102 -9.11 11.58 5.70
CA SER A 102 -8.02 11.74 4.71
C SER A 102 -7.91 10.54 3.79
N GLY A 103 -8.05 9.33 4.35
CA GLY A 103 -8.11 8.08 3.58
C GLY A 103 -9.27 8.05 2.61
N HIS A 104 -10.47 8.43 3.06
CA HIS A 104 -11.67 8.49 2.20
C HIS A 104 -11.56 9.53 1.09
N ILE A 105 -11.04 10.73 1.38
CA ILE A 105 -10.85 11.78 0.36
C ILE A 105 -9.89 11.29 -0.72
N LEU A 106 -8.76 10.68 -0.33
CA LEU A 106 -7.79 10.16 -1.30
C LEU A 106 -8.36 8.99 -2.10
N LEU A 107 -9.06 8.04 -1.44
CA LEU A 107 -9.70 6.91 -2.13
C LEU A 107 -10.72 7.38 -3.15
N LYS A 108 -11.56 8.36 -2.78
CA LYS A 108 -12.51 8.97 -3.72
C LYS A 108 -11.80 9.62 -4.90
N ALA A 109 -10.71 10.34 -4.68
CA ALA A 109 -9.96 10.96 -5.76
C ALA A 109 -9.36 9.93 -6.72
N LEU A 110 -8.85 8.80 -6.20
CA LEU A 110 -8.36 7.67 -7.01
C LEU A 110 -9.48 7.01 -7.81
N TYR A 111 -10.64 6.80 -7.18
CA TYR A 111 -11.83 6.29 -7.86
C TYR A 111 -12.27 7.24 -9.00
N ASP A 112 -12.35 8.54 -8.75
CA ASP A 112 -12.69 9.53 -9.77
C ASP A 112 -11.65 9.56 -10.91
N ALA A 113 -10.36 9.34 -10.60
CA ALA A 113 -9.31 9.20 -11.61
C ALA A 113 -9.52 7.97 -12.49
N SER A 114 -9.86 6.81 -11.90
CA SER A 114 -10.16 5.59 -12.65
C SER A 114 -11.36 5.80 -13.60
N ARG A 115 -12.37 6.52 -13.16
CA ARG A 115 -13.52 6.89 -14.01
C ARG A 115 -13.18 7.83 -15.17
N ARG A 116 -12.10 8.58 -15.06
CA ARG A 116 -11.55 9.37 -16.18
C ARG A 116 -10.74 8.52 -17.18
N GLY A 117 -10.58 7.21 -16.92
CA GLY A 117 -9.77 6.31 -17.75
C GLY A 117 -8.30 6.22 -17.33
N VAL A 118 -7.93 6.79 -16.18
CA VAL A 118 -6.58 6.67 -15.63
C VAL A 118 -6.43 5.29 -15.01
N ARG A 119 -5.36 4.57 -15.36
CA ARG A 119 -5.05 3.29 -14.73
C ARG A 119 -4.55 3.50 -13.31
N VAL A 120 -5.29 3.04 -12.32
CA VAL A 120 -4.90 3.12 -10.90
C VAL A 120 -4.41 1.76 -10.42
N ARG A 121 -3.21 1.71 -9.82
CA ARG A 121 -2.69 0.57 -9.07
C ARG A 121 -2.48 0.99 -7.63
N LEU A 122 -3.06 0.23 -6.71
CA LEU A 122 -2.97 0.48 -5.28
C LEU A 122 -2.30 -0.71 -4.60
N LEU A 123 -1.15 -0.48 -3.98
CA LEU A 123 -0.42 -1.45 -3.18
C LEU A 123 -0.50 -1.02 -1.71
N LEU A 124 -1.13 -1.84 -0.90
CA LEU A 124 -1.31 -1.63 0.53
C LEU A 124 -0.71 -2.81 1.30
N ASP A 125 -0.22 -2.53 2.50
CA ASP A 125 0.25 -3.57 3.42
C ASP A 125 -0.92 -4.10 4.26
N ASP A 126 -1.11 -5.43 4.29
CA ASP A 126 -2.23 -6.08 4.99
C ASP A 126 -2.28 -5.75 6.49
N ASN A 127 -1.14 -5.49 7.12
CA ASN A 127 -1.10 -5.11 8.54
C ASN A 127 -1.57 -3.67 8.77
N GLY A 128 -1.51 -2.84 7.75
CA GLY A 128 -1.84 -1.41 7.83
C GLY A 128 -3.24 -1.04 7.37
N ILE A 129 -4.07 -2.02 6.96
CA ILE A 129 -5.41 -1.78 6.38
C ILE A 129 -6.52 -2.57 7.08
N PHE A 130 -6.30 -2.96 8.32
CA PHE A 130 -7.24 -3.82 9.06
C PHE A 130 -8.68 -3.31 8.98
N GLY A 131 -9.59 -4.15 8.45
CA GLY A 131 -11.02 -3.85 8.30
C GLY A 131 -11.40 -3.04 7.06
N LEU A 132 -10.46 -2.64 6.18
CA LEU A 132 -10.74 -1.87 4.97
C LEU A 132 -11.04 -2.72 3.73
N ASP A 133 -10.78 -4.03 3.76
CA ASP A 133 -11.01 -4.91 2.60
C ASP A 133 -12.38 -4.77 1.94
N PRO A 134 -13.51 -4.67 2.67
CA PRO A 134 -14.83 -4.48 2.04
C PRO A 134 -14.97 -3.12 1.34
N VAL A 135 -14.30 -2.08 1.85
CA VAL A 135 -14.36 -0.72 1.27
C VAL A 135 -13.49 -0.63 0.01
N LEU A 136 -12.36 -1.34 -0.01
CA LEU A 136 -11.42 -1.35 -1.14
C LEU A 136 -11.89 -2.27 -2.27
N ALA A 137 -12.76 -3.25 -1.99
CA ALA A 137 -13.29 -4.19 -2.96
C ALA A 137 -14.56 -3.72 -3.67
N ALA A 138 -15.20 -2.63 -3.21
CA ALA A 138 -16.45 -2.07 -3.74
C ALA A 138 -16.18 -1.06 -4.86
#